data_2ffb834fc4fcf4573f3fdc78832ff5e3
#
_entry.id   2ffb834fc4fcf4573f3fdc78832ff5e3
#
_cell.length_a   1.000
_cell.length_b   1.000
_cell.length_c   1.000
_cell.angle_alpha   90.00
_cell.angle_beta   90.00
_cell.angle_gamma   90.00
#
_symmetry.space_group_name_H-M   'P 1'
#
loop_
_entity.id
_entity.type
_entity.pdbx_description
1 polymer ?
#
loop_
_entity_poly.entity_id
_entity_poly.type
_entity_poly.pdbx_seq_one_letter_code
_entity_poly.pdbx_strand_id
1 'polypeptide(L)'
;MSFIEQKFGEPLHPIVKKYFSSNRDIESWSKEHMRLYHEEAIRWVLEHAYKDNHFYREKFTAKGVRPDDFRLLEDIKKFPFTTKAQMQGKPYVLLSVPRERISQVHLSTGTTGGEHIYTYYTWEDYFINFVAPDMPQLMSLSVDDVLINALPHEMSLAGLGAHNLFQKGVGVLMVPAGKGGLYSTPESTLTMARDLEATVLITTPPYAAYLAEIADERGIRLGKDIQLRFMWLAGEGCSASFRNRLEQKWGCLVLYLYGALEAAPIAFECHQKGGYHVASGHVFVEVVDRKTGEPLPAGQMGIIVVTDLTRSASPMIRYQTGDMGFIDDKKCQCGLELPRMVLRGRDEDQVVIREKAYSPYFVEELLMQIPEMGNWYQLVPREDSLLVRAELMPGTIPSQEIEIKIKEQLLKKAGIPAEVNFVTGLPRPGGKTARVVKE
;
A
#
# COMPACT_ATOMS: atom_id res chain seq x y z
N MET A 1 -13.60 -9.77 -28.86
CA MET A 1 -13.85 -10.72 -27.77
C MET A 1 -12.56 -10.83 -26.97
N SER A 2 -12.55 -10.51 -25.68
CA SER A 2 -11.34 -10.64 -24.85
C SER A 2 -10.98 -12.10 -24.66
N PHE A 3 -9.73 -12.40 -24.29
CA PHE A 3 -9.29 -13.76 -23.96
C PHE A 3 -10.19 -14.42 -22.90
N ILE A 4 -10.71 -13.64 -21.97
CA ILE A 4 -11.61 -14.11 -20.91
C ILE A 4 -12.97 -14.47 -21.47
N GLU A 5 -13.57 -13.64 -22.33
CA GLU A 5 -14.84 -13.95 -23.01
C GLU A 5 -14.74 -15.21 -23.86
N GLN A 6 -13.60 -15.41 -24.55
CA GLN A 6 -13.35 -16.62 -25.33
C GLN A 6 -13.21 -17.88 -24.47
N LYS A 7 -12.59 -17.77 -23.31
CA LYS A 7 -12.24 -18.94 -22.49
C LYS A 7 -13.33 -19.35 -21.50
N PHE A 8 -14.12 -18.40 -20.99
CA PHE A 8 -15.06 -18.65 -19.89
C PHE A 8 -16.52 -18.43 -20.27
N GLY A 9 -16.82 -17.90 -21.46
CA GLY A 9 -18.19 -17.74 -21.97
C GLY A 9 -19.10 -16.84 -21.13
N GLU A 10 -18.55 -16.14 -20.12
CA GLU A 10 -19.29 -15.29 -19.21
C GLU A 10 -19.23 -13.82 -19.64
N PRO A 11 -20.32 -13.06 -19.47
CA PRO A 11 -20.27 -11.64 -19.70
C PRO A 11 -19.33 -10.99 -18.67
N LEU A 12 -18.43 -10.13 -19.14
CA LEU A 12 -17.66 -9.27 -18.27
C LEU A 12 -18.57 -8.55 -17.28
N HIS A 13 -18.06 -8.29 -16.09
CA HIS A 13 -18.71 -7.47 -15.07
C HIS A 13 -19.42 -6.27 -15.71
N PRO A 14 -20.73 -6.04 -15.47
CA PRO A 14 -21.54 -5.07 -16.24
C PRO A 14 -20.98 -3.66 -16.21
N ILE A 15 -20.46 -3.23 -15.06
CA ILE A 15 -19.83 -1.91 -14.90
C ILE A 15 -18.53 -1.81 -15.71
N VAL A 16 -17.69 -2.86 -15.66
CA VAL A 16 -16.44 -2.92 -16.43
C VAL A 16 -16.73 -2.89 -17.93
N LYS A 17 -17.70 -3.68 -18.38
CA LYS A 17 -18.13 -3.68 -19.79
C LYS A 17 -18.62 -2.32 -20.23
N LYS A 18 -19.40 -1.62 -19.41
CA LYS A 18 -19.95 -0.31 -19.73
C LYS A 18 -18.86 0.76 -19.84
N TYR A 19 -17.95 0.81 -18.89
CA TYR A 19 -17.04 1.94 -18.74
C TYR A 19 -15.64 1.72 -19.33
N PHE A 20 -15.14 0.48 -19.41
CA PHE A 20 -13.76 0.18 -19.81
C PHE A 20 -13.62 -0.53 -21.15
N SER A 21 -14.71 -0.84 -21.87
CA SER A 21 -14.61 -1.51 -23.17
C SER A 21 -14.00 -0.65 -24.27
N SER A 22 -14.22 0.66 -24.22
CA SER A 22 -13.73 1.62 -25.23
C SER A 22 -12.50 2.42 -24.76
N ASN A 23 -12.45 2.76 -23.48
CA ASN A 23 -11.33 3.50 -22.89
C ASN A 23 -11.06 3.04 -21.47
N ARG A 24 -9.93 2.37 -21.24
CA ARG A 24 -9.49 1.90 -19.92
C ARG A 24 -8.64 2.90 -19.17
N ASP A 25 -8.14 3.94 -19.85
CA ASP A 25 -7.30 4.98 -19.27
C ASP A 25 -8.14 5.97 -18.45
N ILE A 26 -8.22 5.73 -17.14
CA ILE A 26 -8.96 6.58 -16.21
C ILE A 26 -8.30 7.95 -15.97
N GLU A 27 -7.03 8.11 -16.32
CA GLU A 27 -6.33 9.39 -16.22
C GLU A 27 -6.86 10.42 -17.23
N SER A 28 -7.46 9.93 -18.32
CA SER A 28 -8.10 10.75 -19.35
C SER A 28 -9.55 11.12 -19.05
N TRP A 29 -10.15 10.56 -17.98
CA TRP A 29 -11.56 10.76 -17.67
C TRP A 29 -11.83 12.13 -17.04
N SER A 30 -12.95 12.76 -17.43
CA SER A 30 -13.44 13.94 -16.74
C SER A 30 -13.96 13.60 -15.34
N LYS A 31 -13.96 14.60 -14.44
CA LYS A 31 -14.53 14.45 -13.09
C LYS A 31 -15.99 13.98 -13.12
N GLU A 32 -16.77 14.47 -14.07
CA GLU A 32 -18.17 14.06 -14.22
C GLU A 32 -18.28 12.60 -14.66
N HIS A 33 -17.46 12.16 -15.61
CA HIS A 33 -17.44 10.77 -16.04
C HIS A 33 -17.03 9.83 -14.89
N MET A 34 -16.02 10.22 -14.11
CA MET A 34 -15.59 9.49 -12.92
C MET A 34 -16.69 9.44 -11.86
N ARG A 35 -17.41 10.55 -11.62
CA ARG A 35 -18.52 10.60 -10.67
C ARG A 35 -19.65 9.62 -11.06
N LEU A 36 -20.08 9.65 -12.33
CA LEU A 36 -21.11 8.73 -12.84
C LEU A 36 -20.68 7.26 -12.70
N TYR A 37 -19.44 6.97 -13.03
CA TYR A 37 -18.86 5.63 -12.84
C TYR A 37 -18.93 5.21 -11.39
N HIS A 38 -18.47 6.03 -10.45
CA HIS A 38 -18.50 5.72 -9.02
C HIS A 38 -19.92 5.48 -8.52
N GLU A 39 -20.88 6.32 -8.89
CA GLU A 39 -22.28 6.15 -8.46
C GLU A 39 -22.89 4.83 -8.95
N GLU A 40 -22.63 4.46 -10.20
CA GLU A 40 -23.14 3.19 -10.75
C GLU A 40 -22.39 1.98 -10.17
N ALA A 41 -21.07 2.05 -10.02
CA ALA A 41 -20.27 0.96 -9.48
C ALA A 41 -20.58 0.70 -8.00
N ILE A 42 -20.72 1.76 -7.19
CA ILE A 42 -21.12 1.63 -5.78
C ILE A 42 -22.52 1.05 -5.68
N ARG A 43 -23.48 1.52 -6.47
CA ARG A 43 -24.85 0.94 -6.48
C ARG A 43 -24.79 -0.54 -6.78
N TRP A 44 -24.06 -0.93 -7.81
CA TRP A 44 -23.90 -2.34 -8.19
C TRP A 44 -23.31 -3.18 -7.04
N VAL A 45 -22.23 -2.72 -6.40
CA VAL A 45 -21.59 -3.50 -5.33
C VAL A 45 -22.47 -3.61 -4.09
N LEU A 46 -23.26 -2.58 -3.76
CA LEU A 46 -24.23 -2.61 -2.67
C LEU A 46 -25.35 -3.61 -2.95
N GLU A 47 -25.92 -3.61 -4.16
CA GLU A 47 -26.95 -4.56 -4.59
C GLU A 47 -26.44 -5.99 -4.58
N HIS A 48 -25.28 -6.23 -5.18
CA HIS A 48 -24.62 -7.53 -5.22
C HIS A 48 -24.34 -8.06 -3.81
N ALA A 49 -23.70 -7.26 -2.95
CA ALA A 49 -23.40 -7.67 -1.58
C ALA A 49 -24.67 -7.93 -0.74
N TYR A 50 -25.72 -7.12 -0.89
CA TYR A 50 -26.98 -7.34 -0.19
C TYR A 50 -27.67 -8.62 -0.62
N LYS A 51 -27.67 -8.91 -1.93
CA LYS A 51 -28.32 -10.09 -2.50
C LYS A 51 -27.55 -11.37 -2.18
N ASP A 52 -26.25 -11.37 -2.41
CA ASP A 52 -25.45 -12.59 -2.53
C ASP A 52 -24.55 -12.86 -1.31
N ASN A 53 -24.48 -11.91 -0.33
CA ASN A 53 -23.67 -12.06 0.87
C ASN A 53 -24.51 -11.90 2.15
N HIS A 54 -24.49 -12.94 3.00
CA HIS A 54 -25.26 -12.95 4.27
C HIS A 54 -24.77 -11.88 5.26
N PHE A 55 -23.44 -11.72 5.39
CA PHE A 55 -22.84 -10.75 6.31
C PHE A 55 -23.25 -9.30 5.99
N TYR A 56 -23.24 -8.90 4.72
CA TYR A 56 -23.66 -7.56 4.32
C TYR A 56 -25.19 -7.37 4.44
N ARG A 57 -25.96 -8.38 4.09
CA ARG A 57 -27.41 -8.33 4.24
C ARG A 57 -27.83 -8.12 5.70
N GLU A 58 -27.22 -8.84 6.64
CA GLU A 58 -27.47 -8.64 8.08
C GLU A 58 -27.06 -7.25 8.54
N LYS A 59 -25.86 -6.78 8.14
CA LYS A 59 -25.36 -5.45 8.50
C LYS A 59 -26.28 -4.33 8.00
N PHE A 60 -26.72 -4.41 6.76
CA PHE A 60 -27.60 -3.40 6.18
C PHE A 60 -28.97 -3.43 6.86
N THR A 61 -29.51 -4.61 7.10
CA THR A 61 -30.78 -4.78 7.83
C THR A 61 -30.69 -4.23 9.27
N ALA A 62 -29.63 -4.54 9.99
CA ALA A 62 -29.39 -4.04 11.35
C ALA A 62 -29.25 -2.51 11.41
N LYS A 63 -28.68 -1.90 10.35
CA LYS A 63 -28.57 -0.43 10.22
C LYS A 63 -29.87 0.22 9.70
N GLY A 64 -30.83 -0.58 9.23
CA GLY A 64 -32.08 -0.08 8.62
C GLY A 64 -31.89 0.54 7.24
N VAL A 65 -30.89 0.09 6.47
CA VAL A 65 -30.60 0.60 5.13
C VAL A 65 -30.74 -0.49 4.08
N ARG A 66 -31.02 -0.09 2.85
CA ARG A 66 -31.10 -0.95 1.66
C ARG A 66 -30.28 -0.34 0.52
N PRO A 67 -29.88 -1.11 -0.49
CA PRO A 67 -29.16 -0.57 -1.68
C PRO A 67 -29.87 0.63 -2.31
N ASP A 68 -31.19 0.65 -2.38
CA ASP A 68 -32.01 1.74 -2.95
C ASP A 68 -31.87 3.08 -2.18
N ASP A 69 -31.33 3.06 -0.96
CA ASP A 69 -31.05 4.27 -0.19
C ASP A 69 -29.81 5.00 -0.68
N PHE A 70 -29.02 4.36 -1.56
CA PHE A 70 -27.89 4.97 -2.26
C PHE A 70 -28.35 5.58 -3.58
N ARG A 71 -28.37 6.90 -3.66
CA ARG A 71 -28.73 7.67 -4.85
C ARG A 71 -27.57 8.50 -5.39
N LEU A 72 -26.79 9.10 -4.52
CA LEU A 72 -25.64 9.96 -4.78
C LEU A 72 -24.43 9.47 -3.99
N LEU A 73 -23.21 9.91 -4.34
CA LEU A 73 -21.99 9.51 -3.64
C LEU A 73 -22.03 9.77 -2.13
N GLU A 74 -22.64 10.89 -1.72
CA GLU A 74 -22.78 11.27 -0.32
C GLU A 74 -23.63 10.29 0.50
N ASP A 75 -24.48 9.51 -0.15
CA ASP A 75 -25.33 8.52 0.50
C ASP A 75 -24.55 7.31 1.00
N ILE A 76 -23.30 7.10 0.55
CA ILE A 76 -22.47 5.98 1.00
C ILE A 76 -22.29 5.97 2.53
N LYS A 77 -22.27 7.14 3.16
CA LYS A 77 -22.18 7.29 4.62
C LYS A 77 -23.32 6.66 5.39
N LYS A 78 -24.47 6.40 4.78
CA LYS A 78 -25.62 5.71 5.40
C LYS A 78 -25.28 4.25 5.69
N PHE A 79 -24.39 3.64 4.90
CA PHE A 79 -24.05 2.22 4.99
C PHE A 79 -22.99 1.97 6.09
N PRO A 80 -23.07 0.80 6.77
CA PRO A 80 -22.19 0.50 7.88
C PRO A 80 -20.76 0.20 7.43
N PHE A 81 -19.77 0.55 8.25
CA PHE A 81 -18.36 0.22 8.01
C PHE A 81 -18.11 -1.29 8.09
N THR A 82 -17.18 -1.78 7.31
CA THR A 82 -16.55 -3.08 7.46
C THR A 82 -15.22 -2.92 8.19
N THR A 83 -14.97 -3.75 9.20
CA THR A 83 -13.75 -3.68 10.00
C THR A 83 -12.98 -4.99 9.96
N LYS A 84 -11.67 -4.91 10.20
CA LYS A 84 -10.77 -6.06 10.27
C LYS A 84 -11.29 -7.14 11.24
N ALA A 85 -11.67 -6.75 12.45
CA ALA A 85 -12.17 -7.66 13.49
C ALA A 85 -13.43 -8.45 13.09
N GLN A 86 -14.26 -7.92 12.19
CA GLN A 86 -15.45 -8.62 11.71
C GLN A 86 -15.11 -9.76 10.74
N MET A 87 -13.92 -9.74 10.12
CA MET A 87 -13.50 -10.66 9.07
C MET A 87 -12.46 -11.67 9.55
N GLN A 88 -11.65 -11.31 10.56
CA GLN A 88 -10.57 -12.16 11.07
C GLN A 88 -11.09 -13.52 11.53
N GLY A 89 -10.40 -14.60 11.17
CA GLY A 89 -10.72 -15.98 11.52
C GLY A 89 -12.00 -16.53 10.87
N LYS A 90 -12.62 -15.79 9.94
CA LYS A 90 -13.86 -16.20 9.28
C LYS A 90 -13.65 -16.41 7.79
N PRO A 91 -13.23 -17.59 7.36
CA PRO A 91 -12.78 -17.83 5.99
C PRO A 91 -13.76 -17.41 4.90
N TYR A 92 -15.05 -17.61 5.09
CA TYR A 92 -16.05 -17.41 4.02
C TYR A 92 -16.99 -16.21 4.27
N VAL A 93 -16.70 -15.36 5.25
CA VAL A 93 -17.60 -14.26 5.64
C VAL A 93 -17.90 -13.29 4.50
N LEU A 94 -16.90 -13.03 3.64
CA LEU A 94 -17.05 -12.12 2.49
C LEU A 94 -17.37 -12.81 1.18
N LEU A 95 -17.46 -14.16 1.15
CA LEU A 95 -17.67 -14.88 -0.11
C LEU A 95 -19.08 -14.57 -0.65
N SER A 96 -19.13 -13.96 -1.82
CA SER A 96 -20.36 -13.43 -2.46
C SER A 96 -20.67 -14.08 -3.81
N VAL A 97 -19.93 -15.14 -4.17
CA VAL A 97 -20.16 -15.94 -5.38
C VAL A 97 -20.06 -17.42 -5.03
N PRO A 98 -20.60 -18.33 -5.86
CA PRO A 98 -20.40 -19.78 -5.69
C PRO A 98 -18.91 -20.15 -5.63
N ARG A 99 -18.56 -21.09 -4.75
CA ARG A 99 -17.17 -21.48 -4.47
C ARG A 99 -16.42 -21.95 -5.73
N GLU A 100 -17.08 -22.63 -6.63
CA GLU A 100 -16.54 -23.14 -7.89
C GLU A 100 -16.11 -22.02 -8.86
N ARG A 101 -16.53 -20.78 -8.64
CA ARG A 101 -16.10 -19.61 -9.41
C ARG A 101 -14.79 -19.00 -8.88
N ILE A 102 -14.33 -19.42 -7.70
CA ILE A 102 -13.11 -18.86 -7.09
C ILE A 102 -11.89 -19.42 -7.80
N SER A 103 -11.04 -18.54 -8.28
CA SER A 103 -9.76 -18.87 -8.88
C SER A 103 -8.59 -18.77 -7.92
N GLN A 104 -8.66 -17.81 -6.98
CA GLN A 104 -7.59 -17.54 -6.01
C GLN A 104 -8.15 -17.09 -4.68
N VAL A 105 -7.38 -17.37 -3.62
CA VAL A 105 -7.56 -16.83 -2.29
C VAL A 105 -6.23 -16.27 -1.80
N HIS A 106 -6.26 -15.08 -1.22
CA HIS A 106 -5.13 -14.46 -0.57
C HIS A 106 -5.42 -14.22 0.91
N LEU A 107 -4.38 -14.30 1.72
CA LEU A 107 -4.48 -14.21 3.17
C LEU A 107 -3.65 -13.05 3.69
N SER A 108 -4.18 -12.33 4.67
CA SER A 108 -3.38 -11.35 5.41
C SER A 108 -2.27 -12.04 6.21
N THR A 109 -1.12 -11.38 6.35
CA THR A 109 0.06 -11.95 7.02
C THR A 109 -0.09 -12.10 8.53
N GLY A 110 -1.17 -11.59 9.13
CA GLY A 110 -1.40 -11.70 10.58
C GLY A 110 -0.25 -11.15 11.45
N THR A 111 0.40 -10.08 11.02
CA THR A 111 1.63 -9.51 11.62
C THR A 111 1.55 -9.22 13.13
N THR A 112 0.36 -9.19 13.71
CA THR A 112 0.10 -8.99 15.13
C THR A 112 -0.25 -10.29 15.87
N GLY A 113 0.07 -11.47 15.28
CA GLY A 113 -0.29 -12.77 15.87
C GLY A 113 -1.78 -13.10 15.82
N GLY A 114 -2.56 -12.32 15.05
CA GLY A 114 -4.00 -12.50 14.90
C GLY A 114 -4.37 -13.47 13.77
N GLU A 115 -5.62 -13.85 13.74
CA GLU A 115 -6.19 -14.70 12.71
C GLU A 115 -6.19 -14.02 11.32
N HIS A 116 -6.08 -14.81 10.26
CA HIS A 116 -6.04 -14.31 8.89
C HIS A 116 -7.37 -13.71 8.43
N ILE A 117 -7.28 -12.74 7.52
CA ILE A 117 -8.39 -12.30 6.67
C ILE A 117 -8.23 -12.99 5.33
N TYR A 118 -9.33 -13.46 4.76
CA TYR A 118 -9.39 -14.19 3.51
C TYR A 118 -10.04 -13.32 2.45
N THR A 119 -9.35 -13.08 1.35
CA THR A 119 -9.84 -12.31 0.20
C THR A 119 -9.89 -13.22 -1.03
N TYR A 120 -11.04 -13.30 -1.65
CA TYR A 120 -11.33 -14.19 -2.78
C TYR A 120 -11.36 -13.41 -4.09
N TYR A 121 -10.93 -14.06 -5.14
CA TYR A 121 -10.96 -13.54 -6.49
C TYR A 121 -11.51 -14.60 -7.45
N THR A 122 -12.47 -14.24 -8.30
CA THR A 122 -12.74 -14.96 -9.54
C THR A 122 -11.64 -14.68 -10.54
N TRP A 123 -11.60 -15.38 -11.68
CA TRP A 123 -10.70 -15.02 -12.77
C TRP A 123 -10.99 -13.62 -13.30
N GLU A 124 -12.25 -13.24 -13.34
CA GLU A 124 -12.69 -11.92 -13.78
C GLU A 124 -12.24 -10.83 -12.80
N ASP A 125 -12.47 -10.99 -11.50
CA ASP A 125 -12.00 -10.04 -10.48
C ASP A 125 -10.48 -9.86 -10.56
N TYR A 126 -9.74 -10.96 -10.74
CA TYR A 126 -8.30 -10.93 -10.82
C TYR A 126 -7.82 -10.18 -12.06
N PHE A 127 -8.48 -10.40 -13.20
CA PHE A 127 -8.20 -9.68 -14.43
C PHE A 127 -8.50 -8.17 -14.28
N ILE A 128 -9.70 -7.84 -13.80
CA ILE A 128 -10.14 -6.46 -13.65
C ILE A 128 -9.21 -5.69 -12.70
N ASN A 129 -8.86 -6.28 -11.55
CA ASN A 129 -8.02 -5.59 -10.56
C ASN A 129 -6.59 -5.32 -11.04
N PHE A 130 -6.10 -6.00 -12.08
CA PHE A 130 -4.71 -5.90 -12.52
C PHE A 130 -4.52 -5.51 -13.98
N VAL A 131 -5.56 -5.46 -14.78
CA VAL A 131 -5.45 -5.17 -16.22
C VAL A 131 -6.33 -3.99 -16.63
N ALA A 132 -7.42 -3.76 -15.96
CA ALA A 132 -8.35 -2.65 -16.23
C ALA A 132 -9.01 -2.24 -14.92
N PRO A 133 -9.08 -0.99 -14.56
CA PRO A 133 -8.72 0.23 -15.31
C PRO A 133 -7.22 0.49 -15.40
N ASP A 134 -6.81 1.31 -16.36
CA ASP A 134 -5.42 1.62 -16.66
C ASP A 134 -5.02 3.03 -16.18
N MET A 135 -3.75 3.18 -15.78
CA MET A 135 -3.19 4.42 -15.28
C MET A 135 -1.75 4.61 -15.84
N PRO A 136 -1.61 4.84 -17.14
CA PRO A 136 -0.31 4.76 -17.81
C PRO A 136 0.72 5.78 -17.32
N GLN A 137 0.31 7.02 -16.99
CA GLN A 137 1.22 8.04 -16.49
C GLN A 137 1.68 7.74 -15.06
N LEU A 138 0.78 7.27 -14.18
CA LEU A 138 1.12 6.90 -12.82
C LEU A 138 2.03 5.67 -12.78
N MET A 139 1.77 4.68 -13.61
CA MET A 139 2.61 3.48 -13.67
C MET A 139 3.99 3.78 -14.28
N SER A 140 4.06 4.71 -15.26
CA SER A 140 5.31 5.12 -15.92
C SER A 140 6.18 3.97 -16.46
N LEU A 141 5.54 2.85 -16.82
CA LEU A 141 6.16 1.63 -17.32
C LEU A 141 5.93 1.47 -18.83
N SER A 142 6.85 0.82 -19.50
CA SER A 142 6.75 0.47 -20.92
C SER A 142 7.11 -1.00 -21.18
N VAL A 143 6.85 -1.48 -22.38
CA VAL A 143 7.23 -2.83 -22.82
C VAL A 143 8.74 -3.07 -22.84
N ASP A 144 9.53 -2.00 -22.86
CA ASP A 144 10.99 -2.07 -22.84
C ASP A 144 11.57 -2.22 -21.43
N ASP A 145 10.74 -2.12 -20.40
CA ASP A 145 11.19 -2.24 -19.01
C ASP A 145 11.41 -3.70 -18.60
N VAL A 146 12.50 -3.91 -17.87
CA VAL A 146 12.78 -5.15 -17.13
C VAL A 146 12.55 -4.88 -15.65
N LEU A 147 11.52 -5.50 -15.09
CA LEU A 147 11.08 -5.26 -13.72
C LEU A 147 11.40 -6.45 -12.81
N ILE A 148 12.24 -6.22 -11.81
CA ILE A 148 12.48 -7.17 -10.72
C ILE A 148 11.36 -7.01 -9.68
N ASN A 149 10.55 -8.05 -9.52
CA ASN A 149 9.51 -8.09 -8.49
C ASN A 149 10.04 -8.79 -7.23
N ALA A 150 10.53 -7.99 -6.30
CA ALA A 150 11.05 -8.42 -5.01
C ALA A 150 10.03 -8.16 -3.87
N LEU A 151 8.75 -8.42 -4.12
CA LEU A 151 7.69 -8.48 -3.12
C LEU A 151 7.40 -9.93 -2.72
N PRO A 152 6.81 -10.19 -1.54
CA PRO A 152 6.39 -11.54 -1.15
C PRO A 152 5.37 -12.11 -2.15
N HIS A 153 5.60 -13.32 -2.63
CA HIS A 153 4.68 -14.06 -3.51
C HIS A 153 3.81 -15.06 -2.73
N GLU A 154 4.24 -15.39 -1.51
CA GLU A 154 3.58 -16.34 -0.64
C GLU A 154 2.30 -15.73 -0.04
N MET A 155 1.19 -16.45 -0.06
CA MET A 155 -0.10 -16.10 0.56
C MET A 155 -0.65 -14.70 0.22
N SER A 156 0.23 -13.72 0.10
CA SER A 156 -0.09 -12.32 -0.10
C SER A 156 -0.39 -11.99 -1.56
N LEU A 157 -1.30 -11.06 -1.77
CA LEU A 157 -1.58 -10.51 -3.10
C LEU A 157 -0.41 -9.66 -3.63
N ALA A 158 0.47 -9.14 -2.78
CA ALA A 158 1.44 -8.12 -3.16
C ALA A 158 2.33 -8.54 -4.33
N GLY A 159 3.01 -9.69 -4.23
CA GLY A 159 3.92 -10.18 -5.28
C GLY A 159 3.17 -10.61 -6.54
N LEU A 160 2.14 -11.46 -6.39
CA LEU A 160 1.35 -11.95 -7.53
C LEU A 160 0.53 -10.85 -8.18
N GLY A 161 -0.03 -9.93 -7.39
CA GLY A 161 -0.78 -8.79 -7.89
C GLY A 161 0.10 -7.85 -8.72
N ALA A 162 1.26 -7.46 -8.20
CA ALA A 162 2.22 -6.65 -8.93
C ALA A 162 2.69 -7.37 -10.22
N HIS A 163 2.95 -8.68 -10.13
CA HIS A 163 3.34 -9.48 -11.29
C HIS A 163 2.31 -9.37 -12.42
N ASN A 164 1.04 -9.61 -12.12
CA ASN A 164 -0.02 -9.56 -13.14
C ASN A 164 -0.33 -8.14 -13.61
N LEU A 165 -0.33 -7.16 -12.71
CA LEU A 165 -0.55 -5.75 -13.04
C LEU A 165 0.45 -5.27 -14.09
N PHE A 166 1.73 -5.49 -13.85
CA PHE A 166 2.77 -4.96 -14.72
C PHE A 166 3.02 -5.83 -15.95
N GLN A 167 2.97 -7.16 -15.81
CA GLN A 167 3.15 -8.07 -16.95
C GLN A 167 1.97 -8.00 -17.93
N LYS A 168 0.73 -8.14 -17.44
CA LYS A 168 -0.46 -8.22 -18.30
C LYS A 168 -1.06 -6.86 -18.63
N GLY A 169 -0.97 -5.91 -17.70
CA GLY A 169 -1.47 -4.55 -17.90
C GLY A 169 -0.57 -3.73 -18.82
N VAL A 170 0.74 -3.83 -18.66
CA VAL A 170 1.72 -3.02 -19.40
C VAL A 170 2.52 -3.83 -20.42
N GLY A 171 2.83 -5.09 -20.12
CA GLY A 171 3.63 -5.96 -21.01
C GLY A 171 5.13 -5.93 -20.72
N VAL A 172 5.54 -5.51 -19.52
CA VAL A 172 6.95 -5.48 -19.11
C VAL A 172 7.54 -6.91 -19.02
N LEU A 173 8.85 -7.05 -19.23
CA LEU A 173 9.56 -8.26 -18.87
C LEU A 173 9.63 -8.36 -17.34
N MET A 174 8.93 -9.33 -16.77
CA MET A 174 8.77 -9.49 -15.32
C MET A 174 9.66 -10.60 -14.78
N VAL A 175 10.50 -10.27 -13.78
CA VAL A 175 11.35 -11.23 -13.06
C VAL A 175 10.78 -11.44 -11.63
N PRO A 176 10.22 -12.63 -11.30
CA PRO A 176 9.63 -12.90 -9.99
C PRO A 176 10.70 -13.27 -8.96
N ALA A 177 11.41 -12.27 -8.45
CA ALA A 177 12.51 -12.48 -7.51
C ALA A 177 12.05 -12.86 -6.10
N GLY A 178 10.86 -12.41 -5.65
CA GLY A 178 10.42 -12.60 -4.26
C GLY A 178 11.23 -11.78 -3.27
N LYS A 179 10.89 -11.87 -1.99
CA LYS A 179 11.50 -11.09 -0.92
C LYS A 179 12.38 -11.96 0.00
N GLY A 180 13.52 -12.42 -0.52
CA GLY A 180 14.51 -13.12 0.29
C GLY A 180 14.06 -14.50 0.79
N GLY A 181 13.69 -15.39 -0.12
CA GLY A 181 13.37 -16.79 0.17
C GLY A 181 14.55 -17.73 -0.01
N LEU A 182 14.31 -19.03 0.12
CA LEU A 182 15.32 -20.09 0.00
C LEU A 182 16.07 -20.05 -1.36
N TYR A 183 15.34 -19.76 -2.43
CA TYR A 183 15.89 -19.71 -3.80
C TYR A 183 16.20 -18.29 -4.28
N SER A 184 15.72 -17.29 -3.57
CA SER A 184 15.79 -15.89 -3.96
C SER A 184 16.47 -15.07 -2.87
N THR A 185 17.77 -15.35 -2.68
CA THR A 185 18.58 -14.58 -1.72
C THR A 185 18.74 -13.13 -2.19
N PRO A 186 19.08 -12.19 -1.30
CA PRO A 186 19.40 -10.82 -1.70
C PRO A 186 20.48 -10.74 -2.79
N GLU A 187 21.52 -11.58 -2.70
CA GLU A 187 22.57 -11.68 -3.71
C GLU A 187 22.03 -12.14 -5.07
N SER A 188 21.15 -13.15 -5.07
CA SER A 188 20.49 -13.61 -6.31
C SER A 188 19.63 -12.51 -6.94
N THR A 189 18.93 -11.74 -6.12
CA THR A 189 18.12 -10.59 -6.59
C THR A 189 19.02 -9.53 -7.27
N LEU A 190 20.15 -9.18 -6.65
CA LEU A 190 21.12 -8.25 -7.24
C LEU A 190 21.77 -8.79 -8.50
N THR A 191 22.08 -10.09 -8.52
CA THR A 191 22.63 -10.76 -9.70
C THR A 191 21.67 -10.71 -10.87
N MET A 192 20.39 -11.08 -10.65
CA MET A 192 19.33 -10.99 -11.67
C MET A 192 19.16 -9.54 -12.16
N ALA A 193 19.16 -8.57 -11.25
CA ALA A 193 19.02 -7.15 -11.60
C ALA A 193 20.15 -6.67 -12.51
N ARG A 194 21.40 -7.10 -12.24
CA ARG A 194 22.55 -6.76 -13.07
C ARG A 194 22.54 -7.49 -14.40
N ASP A 195 22.40 -8.82 -14.37
CA ASP A 195 22.59 -9.68 -15.55
C ASP A 195 21.46 -9.53 -16.58
N LEU A 196 20.25 -9.11 -16.13
CA LEU A 196 19.10 -8.83 -16.99
C LEU A 196 18.94 -7.34 -17.30
N GLU A 197 19.90 -6.50 -16.88
CA GLU A 197 19.87 -5.04 -17.09
C GLU A 197 18.56 -4.42 -16.61
N ALA A 198 18.14 -4.78 -15.38
CA ALA A 198 16.86 -4.35 -14.82
C ALA A 198 16.74 -2.82 -14.80
N THR A 199 15.58 -2.33 -15.26
CA THR A 199 15.28 -0.89 -15.32
C THR A 199 14.37 -0.47 -14.15
N VAL A 200 13.63 -1.42 -13.56
CA VAL A 200 12.70 -1.16 -12.45
C VAL A 200 12.82 -2.23 -11.38
N LEU A 201 12.74 -1.81 -10.13
CA LEU A 201 12.61 -2.70 -8.97
C LEU A 201 11.33 -2.37 -8.22
N ILE A 202 10.50 -3.38 -7.90
CA ILE A 202 9.43 -3.22 -6.93
C ILE A 202 9.73 -4.03 -5.66
N THR A 203 9.68 -3.37 -4.50
CA THR A 203 10.03 -3.99 -3.22
C THR A 203 9.46 -3.21 -2.02
N THR A 204 9.89 -3.56 -0.80
CA THR A 204 9.59 -2.79 0.42
C THR A 204 10.76 -1.87 0.80
N PRO A 205 10.53 -0.72 1.48
CA PRO A 205 11.61 0.18 1.89
C PRO A 205 12.76 -0.50 2.64
N PRO A 206 12.51 -1.34 3.67
CA PRO A 206 13.59 -2.01 4.37
C PRO A 206 14.36 -3.02 3.50
N TYR A 207 13.67 -3.72 2.58
CA TYR A 207 14.35 -4.66 1.71
C TYR A 207 15.21 -3.95 0.66
N ALA A 208 14.78 -2.78 0.18
CA ALA A 208 15.62 -1.93 -0.67
C ALA A 208 16.90 -1.48 0.04
N ALA A 209 16.79 -1.10 1.33
CA ALA A 209 17.96 -0.76 2.15
C ALA A 209 18.87 -1.98 2.38
N TYR A 210 18.29 -3.16 2.65
CA TYR A 210 19.04 -4.38 2.84
C TYR A 210 19.78 -4.83 1.56
N LEU A 211 19.11 -4.79 0.41
CA LEU A 211 19.76 -5.06 -0.88
C LEU A 211 20.94 -4.11 -1.12
N ALA A 212 20.82 -2.84 -0.71
CA ALA A 212 21.88 -1.87 -0.84
C ALA A 212 23.10 -2.19 0.07
N GLU A 213 22.86 -2.69 1.29
CA GLU A 213 23.92 -3.17 2.20
C GLU A 213 24.66 -4.38 1.59
N ILE A 214 23.92 -5.36 1.08
CA ILE A 214 24.50 -6.54 0.40
C ILE A 214 25.27 -6.13 -0.87
N ALA A 215 24.78 -5.13 -1.62
CA ALA A 215 25.49 -4.62 -2.77
C ALA A 215 26.88 -4.07 -2.38
N ASP A 216 26.95 -3.30 -1.28
CA ASP A 216 28.23 -2.78 -0.75
C ASP A 216 29.16 -3.92 -0.31
N GLU A 217 28.68 -4.90 0.43
CA GLU A 217 29.45 -6.06 0.86
C GLU A 217 30.01 -6.87 -0.32
N ARG A 218 29.29 -6.91 -1.44
CA ARG A 218 29.68 -7.63 -2.65
C ARG A 218 30.43 -6.76 -3.66
N GLY A 219 30.65 -5.49 -3.38
CA GLY A 219 31.33 -4.55 -4.27
C GLY A 219 30.51 -4.18 -5.53
N ILE A 220 29.18 -4.36 -5.50
CA ILE A 220 28.27 -3.99 -6.60
C ILE A 220 27.94 -2.51 -6.45
N ARG A 221 28.19 -1.74 -7.50
CA ARG A 221 27.97 -0.28 -7.51
C ARG A 221 26.56 0.00 -8.03
N LEU A 222 25.63 0.29 -7.12
CA LEU A 222 24.29 0.75 -7.47
C LEU A 222 24.38 2.10 -8.22
N GLY A 223 23.52 2.29 -9.22
CA GLY A 223 23.57 3.42 -10.14
C GLY A 223 24.65 3.31 -11.23
N LYS A 224 25.47 2.25 -11.22
CA LYS A 224 26.48 1.99 -12.26
C LYS A 224 26.45 0.57 -12.79
N ASP A 225 26.59 -0.44 -11.92
CA ASP A 225 26.55 -1.85 -12.30
C ASP A 225 25.08 -2.37 -12.37
N ILE A 226 24.18 -1.73 -11.62
CA ILE A 226 22.72 -1.85 -11.71
C ILE A 226 22.18 -0.43 -11.88
N GLN A 227 21.52 -0.14 -13.00
CA GLN A 227 21.04 1.19 -13.36
C GLN A 227 19.50 1.20 -13.46
N LEU A 228 18.84 1.34 -12.30
CA LEU A 228 17.40 1.47 -12.29
C LEU A 228 16.96 2.85 -12.78
N ARG A 229 15.91 2.89 -13.59
CA ARG A 229 15.21 4.11 -13.97
C ARG A 229 14.39 4.64 -12.81
N PHE A 230 13.68 3.74 -12.11
CA PHE A 230 13.01 4.04 -10.84
C PHE A 230 12.74 2.78 -10.02
N MET A 231 12.31 2.98 -8.78
CA MET A 231 11.92 1.94 -7.85
C MET A 231 10.50 2.20 -7.34
N TRP A 232 9.66 1.17 -7.38
CA TRP A 232 8.38 1.15 -6.68
C TRP A 232 8.54 0.56 -5.28
N LEU A 233 8.14 1.31 -4.25
CA LEU A 233 8.05 0.81 -2.88
C LEU A 233 6.59 0.54 -2.49
N ALA A 234 6.35 -0.61 -1.83
CA ALA A 234 5.02 -1.05 -1.41
C ALA A 234 5.07 -1.80 -0.08
N GLY A 235 3.90 -2.06 0.51
CA GLY A 235 3.74 -2.92 1.69
C GLY A 235 3.90 -2.21 3.03
N GLU A 236 4.78 -1.25 3.12
CA GLU A 236 4.95 -0.36 4.27
C GLU A 236 5.43 1.02 3.81
N GLY A 237 5.17 2.06 4.60
CA GLY A 237 5.65 3.40 4.30
C GLY A 237 7.07 3.64 4.81
N CYS A 238 7.63 4.78 4.47
CA CYS A 238 8.80 5.36 5.13
C CYS A 238 8.78 6.89 5.07
N SER A 239 9.67 7.51 5.82
CA SER A 239 9.86 8.97 5.81
C SER A 239 10.48 9.48 4.50
N ALA A 240 10.35 10.79 4.25
CA ALA A 240 10.98 11.44 3.12
C ALA A 240 12.52 11.34 3.20
N SER A 241 13.10 11.50 4.39
CA SER A 241 14.55 11.38 4.60
C SER A 241 15.05 9.96 4.33
N PHE A 242 14.33 8.92 4.75
CA PHE A 242 14.70 7.55 4.42
C PHE A 242 14.60 7.28 2.91
N ARG A 243 13.53 7.73 2.28
CA ARG A 243 13.39 7.66 0.81
C ARG A 243 14.54 8.35 0.09
N ASN A 244 14.91 9.57 0.51
CA ASN A 244 16.02 10.30 -0.10
C ASN A 244 17.35 9.53 0.02
N ARG A 245 17.59 8.85 1.15
CA ARG A 245 18.75 7.95 1.29
C ARG A 245 18.72 6.81 0.27
N LEU A 246 17.55 6.19 0.08
CA LEU A 246 17.40 5.14 -0.94
C LEU A 246 17.64 5.68 -2.34
N GLU A 247 17.09 6.85 -2.69
CA GLU A 247 17.32 7.49 -3.99
C GLU A 247 18.81 7.78 -4.25
N GLN A 248 19.49 8.35 -3.26
CA GLN A 248 20.93 8.62 -3.36
C GLN A 248 21.75 7.34 -3.52
N LYS A 249 21.38 6.30 -2.76
CA LYS A 249 22.09 5.02 -2.75
C LYS A 249 21.90 4.23 -4.04
N TRP A 250 20.67 4.18 -4.57
CA TRP A 250 20.34 3.45 -5.80
C TRP A 250 20.57 4.27 -7.07
N GLY A 251 20.72 5.59 -6.95
CA GLY A 251 20.86 6.50 -8.09
C GLY A 251 19.62 6.57 -8.97
N CYS A 252 18.43 6.34 -8.42
CA CYS A 252 17.16 6.31 -9.15
C CYS A 252 16.04 7.02 -8.42
N LEU A 253 14.95 7.35 -9.13
CA LEU A 253 13.71 7.86 -8.54
C LEU A 253 13.01 6.76 -7.72
N VAL A 254 12.52 7.12 -6.52
CA VAL A 254 11.74 6.21 -5.67
C VAL A 254 10.30 6.70 -5.54
N LEU A 255 9.36 5.87 -5.93
CA LEU A 255 7.91 6.11 -5.90
C LEU A 255 7.21 5.10 -5.00
N TYR A 256 5.99 5.40 -4.57
CA TYR A 256 5.21 4.54 -3.69
C TYR A 256 3.91 4.06 -4.33
N LEU A 257 3.59 2.80 -4.02
CA LEU A 257 2.29 2.19 -4.26
C LEU A 257 1.65 1.88 -2.90
N TYR A 258 0.46 2.42 -2.69
CA TYR A 258 -0.37 2.10 -1.53
C TYR A 258 -1.44 1.10 -1.90
N GLY A 259 -1.51 0.00 -1.16
CA GLY A 259 -2.50 -1.05 -1.32
C GLY A 259 -2.72 -1.82 -0.04
N ALA A 260 -3.83 -2.52 0.03
CA ALA A 260 -4.17 -3.45 1.09
C ALA A 260 -4.61 -4.78 0.47
N LEU A 261 -4.37 -5.88 1.18
CA LEU A 261 -4.83 -7.19 0.73
C LEU A 261 -6.35 -7.18 0.45
N GLU A 262 -7.06 -6.49 1.32
CA GLU A 262 -8.51 -6.42 1.32
C GLU A 262 -9.07 -5.60 0.14
N ALA A 263 -8.32 -4.60 -0.33
CA ALA A 263 -8.80 -3.62 -1.32
C ALA A 263 -7.94 -3.53 -2.60
N ALA A 264 -6.92 -4.39 -2.76
CA ALA A 264 -5.97 -4.37 -3.90
C ALA A 264 -5.23 -3.02 -4.06
N PRO A 265 -4.92 -2.50 -5.26
CA PRO A 265 -4.27 -1.20 -5.38
C PRO A 265 -5.24 -0.08 -4.98
N ILE A 266 -4.82 0.77 -4.04
CA ILE A 266 -5.63 1.89 -3.57
C ILE A 266 -5.15 3.21 -4.18
N ALA A 267 -3.83 3.44 -4.23
CA ALA A 267 -3.29 4.69 -4.74
C ALA A 267 -1.83 4.57 -5.17
N PHE A 268 -1.40 5.44 -6.09
CA PHE A 268 -0.05 5.49 -6.65
C PHE A 268 0.53 6.89 -6.53
N GLU A 269 1.79 6.98 -6.18
CA GLU A 269 2.50 8.24 -6.17
C GLU A 269 3.00 8.59 -7.58
N CYS A 270 2.85 9.84 -7.99
CA CYS A 270 3.46 10.36 -9.22
C CYS A 270 4.86 10.92 -8.94
N HIS A 271 5.59 11.25 -10.02
CA HIS A 271 6.96 11.81 -9.94
C HIS A 271 7.08 13.11 -9.12
N GLN A 272 5.96 13.80 -8.84
CA GLN A 272 5.95 14.99 -7.98
C GLN A 272 6.05 14.68 -6.48
N LYS A 273 5.83 13.41 -6.07
CA LYS A 273 5.95 12.94 -4.68
C LYS A 273 5.10 13.71 -3.65
N GLY A 274 4.03 14.35 -4.11
CA GLY A 274 3.15 15.20 -3.29
C GLY A 274 1.95 14.48 -2.70
N GLY A 275 2.01 13.17 -2.51
CA GLY A 275 0.92 12.29 -2.10
C GLY A 275 0.56 11.28 -3.20
N TYR A 276 -0.45 10.48 -2.95
CA TYR A 276 -0.84 9.33 -3.77
C TYR A 276 -2.11 9.63 -4.54
N HIS A 277 -2.10 9.53 -5.86
CA HIS A 277 -3.31 9.57 -6.67
C HIS A 277 -4.13 8.29 -6.48
N VAL A 278 -5.40 8.45 -6.14
CA VAL A 278 -6.31 7.32 -5.89
C VAL A 278 -6.53 6.54 -7.19
N ALA A 279 -6.45 5.23 -7.10
CA ALA A 279 -6.80 4.30 -8.18
C ALA A 279 -8.33 4.25 -8.37
N SER A 280 -8.89 5.39 -8.77
CA SER A 280 -10.33 5.68 -8.79
C SER A 280 -11.17 4.78 -9.69
N GLY A 281 -10.52 3.98 -10.54
CA GLY A 281 -11.19 2.92 -11.30
C GLY A 281 -11.39 1.63 -10.52
N HIS A 282 -10.63 1.43 -9.42
CA HIS A 282 -10.70 0.24 -8.59
C HIS A 282 -11.46 0.48 -7.29
N VAL A 283 -11.25 1.65 -6.70
CA VAL A 283 -11.74 1.96 -5.35
C VAL A 283 -12.33 3.36 -5.26
N PHE A 284 -13.31 3.50 -4.39
CA PHE A 284 -13.77 4.77 -3.86
C PHE A 284 -13.19 4.97 -2.46
N VAL A 285 -12.59 6.12 -2.20
CA VAL A 285 -11.93 6.44 -0.93
C VAL A 285 -12.67 7.54 -0.19
N GLU A 286 -12.98 7.30 1.07
CA GLU A 286 -13.47 8.27 2.04
C GLU A 286 -12.39 8.51 3.10
N VAL A 287 -12.40 9.69 3.72
CA VAL A 287 -11.69 9.95 4.98
C VAL A 287 -12.74 10.31 6.02
N VAL A 288 -12.74 9.60 7.15
CA VAL A 288 -13.76 9.76 8.17
C VAL A 288 -13.15 10.14 9.53
N ASP A 289 -13.91 10.87 10.31
CA ASP A 289 -13.54 11.16 11.71
C ASP A 289 -13.45 9.88 12.52
N ARG A 290 -12.37 9.73 13.28
CA ARG A 290 -12.08 8.53 14.06
C ARG A 290 -13.16 8.19 15.10
N LYS A 291 -13.81 9.21 15.69
CA LYS A 291 -14.77 9.03 16.79
C LYS A 291 -16.20 8.93 16.30
N THR A 292 -16.58 9.81 15.38
CA THR A 292 -17.96 9.92 14.91
C THR A 292 -18.24 9.04 13.68
N GLY A 293 -17.20 8.72 12.87
CA GLY A 293 -17.35 8.03 11.60
C GLY A 293 -17.92 8.90 10.48
N GLU A 294 -18.13 10.20 10.71
CA GLU A 294 -18.61 11.12 9.68
C GLU A 294 -17.51 11.45 8.67
N PRO A 295 -17.84 11.60 7.37
CA PRO A 295 -16.90 12.02 6.36
C PRO A 295 -16.27 13.37 6.69
N LEU A 296 -14.97 13.49 6.48
CA LEU A 296 -14.20 14.71 6.69
C LEU A 296 -13.96 15.45 5.36
N PRO A 297 -14.00 16.79 5.38
CA PRO A 297 -13.57 17.59 4.24
C PRO A 297 -12.09 17.38 3.92
N ALA A 298 -11.71 17.71 2.67
CA ALA A 298 -10.32 17.67 2.24
C ALA A 298 -9.39 18.45 3.19
N GLY A 299 -8.18 17.94 3.38
CA GLY A 299 -7.17 18.51 4.30
C GLY A 299 -7.33 18.11 5.76
N GLN A 300 -8.45 17.51 6.17
CA GLN A 300 -8.64 17.05 7.54
C GLN A 300 -8.22 15.60 7.72
N MET A 301 -7.46 15.35 8.78
CA MET A 301 -6.91 14.05 9.14
C MET A 301 -7.99 13.13 9.72
N GLY A 302 -8.08 11.92 9.17
CA GLY A 302 -9.00 10.88 9.65
C GLY A 302 -8.56 9.48 9.27
N ILE A 303 -9.44 8.52 9.43
CA ILE A 303 -9.24 7.12 9.01
C ILE A 303 -9.59 6.99 7.53
N ILE A 304 -8.71 6.32 6.78
CA ILE A 304 -8.96 5.97 5.38
C ILE A 304 -9.97 4.83 5.33
N VAL A 305 -11.02 5.04 4.56
CA VAL A 305 -12.08 4.06 4.29
C VAL A 305 -12.17 3.79 2.81
N VAL A 306 -12.27 2.52 2.44
CA VAL A 306 -12.24 2.08 1.04
C VAL A 306 -13.47 1.27 0.70
N THR A 307 -14.08 1.57 -0.44
CA THR A 307 -15.13 0.74 -1.06
C THR A 307 -14.63 0.24 -2.41
N ASP A 308 -14.61 -1.08 -2.59
CA ASP A 308 -14.33 -1.72 -3.88
C ASP A 308 -15.42 -1.40 -4.90
N LEU A 309 -15.04 -1.18 -6.16
CA LEU A 309 -15.99 -0.79 -7.21
C LEU A 309 -16.37 -1.94 -8.14
N THR A 310 -15.53 -2.96 -8.23
CA THR A 310 -15.68 -4.00 -9.29
C THR A 310 -15.50 -5.44 -8.82
N ARG A 311 -15.17 -5.68 -7.54
CA ARG A 311 -14.92 -7.04 -7.06
C ARG A 311 -16.21 -7.77 -6.72
N SER A 312 -16.41 -8.94 -7.36
CA SER A 312 -17.59 -9.78 -7.18
C SER A 312 -17.41 -10.84 -6.09
N ALA A 313 -16.24 -11.48 -6.00
CA ALA A 313 -16.04 -12.63 -5.11
C ALA A 313 -16.04 -12.28 -3.63
N SER A 314 -15.41 -11.16 -3.25
CA SER A 314 -15.35 -10.67 -1.88
C SER A 314 -15.39 -9.13 -1.86
N PRO A 315 -16.55 -8.54 -2.15
CA PRO A 315 -16.70 -7.09 -2.20
C PRO A 315 -16.35 -6.47 -0.84
N MET A 316 -15.66 -5.34 -0.87
CA MET A 316 -15.29 -4.59 0.32
C MET A 316 -16.07 -3.28 0.35
N ILE A 317 -16.97 -3.12 1.31
CA ILE A 317 -17.82 -1.94 1.42
C ILE A 317 -17.47 -1.18 2.69
N ARG A 318 -17.08 0.09 2.52
CA ARG A 318 -16.68 1.01 3.59
C ARG A 318 -15.69 0.37 4.57
N TYR A 319 -14.65 -0.26 4.05
CA TYR A 319 -13.62 -0.90 4.85
C TYR A 319 -12.72 0.12 5.52
N GLN A 320 -12.67 0.10 6.85
CA GLN A 320 -11.73 0.88 7.63
C GLN A 320 -10.37 0.22 7.56
N THR A 321 -9.43 0.83 6.85
CA THR A 321 -8.09 0.25 6.63
C THR A 321 -7.23 0.24 7.90
N GLY A 322 -7.54 1.10 8.87
CA GLY A 322 -6.71 1.39 10.02
C GLY A 322 -5.55 2.37 9.71
N ASP A 323 -5.44 2.80 8.46
CA ASP A 323 -4.46 3.81 8.07
C ASP A 323 -5.06 5.22 8.24
N MET A 324 -4.22 6.17 8.67
CA MET A 324 -4.57 7.58 8.85
C MET A 324 -4.08 8.40 7.66
N GLY A 325 -4.90 9.40 7.27
CA GLY A 325 -4.55 10.28 6.17
C GLY A 325 -5.61 11.34 5.91
N PHE A 326 -5.47 12.06 4.82
CA PHE A 326 -6.44 13.03 4.34
C PHE A 326 -6.47 13.08 2.82
N ILE A 327 -7.58 13.53 2.23
CA ILE A 327 -7.66 13.87 0.81
C ILE A 327 -7.07 15.27 0.62
N ASP A 328 -6.15 15.40 -0.33
CA ASP A 328 -5.59 16.69 -0.76
C ASP A 328 -6.28 17.12 -2.07
N ASP A 329 -7.06 18.19 -1.99
CA ASP A 329 -7.83 18.75 -3.12
C ASP A 329 -7.01 19.71 -4.00
N LYS A 330 -5.76 20.00 -3.61
CA LYS A 330 -4.87 20.85 -4.40
C LYS A 330 -4.49 20.13 -5.71
N LYS A 331 -4.49 20.88 -6.80
CA LYS A 331 -4.03 20.36 -8.10
C LYS A 331 -2.59 19.87 -8.00
N CYS A 332 -2.34 18.66 -8.49
CA CYS A 332 -0.98 18.15 -8.62
C CYS A 332 -0.28 18.79 -9.83
N GLN A 333 0.99 19.07 -9.69
CA GLN A 333 1.82 19.59 -10.79
C GLN A 333 2.06 18.56 -11.90
N CYS A 334 1.76 17.28 -11.67
CA CYS A 334 1.82 16.25 -12.72
C CYS A 334 0.69 16.38 -13.76
N GLY A 335 -0.33 17.20 -13.48
CA GLY A 335 -1.45 17.47 -14.39
C GLY A 335 -2.64 16.51 -14.25
N LEU A 336 -2.50 15.40 -13.53
CA LEU A 336 -3.59 14.43 -13.32
C LEU A 336 -4.69 15.00 -12.42
N GLU A 337 -5.94 14.77 -12.80
CA GLU A 337 -7.11 15.21 -12.03
C GLU A 337 -7.65 14.16 -11.05
N LEU A 338 -7.02 12.97 -10.96
CA LEU A 338 -7.38 11.95 -9.98
C LEU A 338 -7.25 12.48 -8.56
N PRO A 339 -8.20 12.16 -7.66
CA PRO A 339 -8.12 12.53 -6.24
C PRO A 339 -6.77 12.11 -5.65
N ARG A 340 -6.22 12.95 -4.79
CA ARG A 340 -4.94 12.68 -4.15
C ARG A 340 -5.10 12.54 -2.65
N MET A 341 -4.42 11.58 -2.07
CA MET A 341 -4.42 11.34 -0.63
C MET A 341 -3.00 11.41 -0.06
N VAL A 342 -2.91 11.76 1.21
CA VAL A 342 -1.66 11.78 1.97
C VAL A 342 -1.79 10.85 3.16
N LEU A 343 -0.87 9.88 3.27
CA LEU A 343 -0.84 8.92 4.37
C LEU A 343 0.03 9.41 5.52
N ARG A 344 -0.32 9.00 6.76
CA ARG A 344 0.38 9.34 8.00
C ARG A 344 0.70 8.12 8.88
N GLY A 345 0.55 6.92 8.34
CA GLY A 345 0.76 5.65 9.03
C GLY A 345 -0.50 5.09 9.65
N ARG A 346 -0.36 4.00 10.38
CA ARG A 346 -1.47 3.30 11.04
C ARG A 346 -1.84 3.96 12.35
N ASP A 347 -3.13 3.91 12.66
CA ASP A 347 -3.66 4.38 13.94
C ASP A 347 -3.09 3.59 15.13
N GLU A 348 -2.98 2.26 14.99
CA GLU A 348 -2.49 1.36 16.03
C GLU A 348 -0.96 1.38 16.23
N ASP A 349 -0.20 1.87 15.24
CA ASP A 349 1.28 1.92 15.26
C ASP A 349 1.82 3.28 15.70
N GLN A 350 0.97 4.18 16.23
CA GLN A 350 1.44 5.48 16.70
C GLN A 350 2.37 5.34 17.91
N VAL A 351 3.42 6.14 17.93
CA VAL A 351 4.33 6.31 19.07
C VAL A 351 3.63 7.23 20.08
N VAL A 352 3.11 6.68 21.17
CA VAL A 352 2.37 7.45 22.17
C VAL A 352 3.27 7.74 23.37
N ILE A 353 3.45 9.04 23.70
CA ILE A 353 4.25 9.53 24.81
C ILE A 353 3.46 10.64 25.49
N ARG A 354 3.22 10.55 26.80
CA ARG A 354 2.43 11.53 27.59
C ARG A 354 1.09 11.83 26.90
N GLU A 355 0.35 10.80 26.52
CA GLU A 355 -0.95 10.88 25.81
C GLU A 355 -0.89 11.51 24.41
N LYS A 356 0.28 11.95 23.95
CA LYS A 356 0.45 12.52 22.61
C LYS A 356 0.92 11.45 21.64
N ALA A 357 0.17 11.29 20.53
CA ALA A 357 0.48 10.33 19.47
C ALA A 357 1.34 10.99 18.38
N TYR A 358 2.38 10.27 17.96
CA TYR A 358 3.27 10.67 16.87
C TYR A 358 3.30 9.58 15.80
N SER A 359 3.26 9.99 14.55
CA SER A 359 3.49 9.05 13.44
C SER A 359 4.89 8.45 13.53
N PRO A 360 5.07 7.14 13.39
CA PRO A 360 6.39 6.53 13.34
C PRO A 360 7.23 7.08 12.18
N TYR A 361 6.61 7.44 11.05
CA TYR A 361 7.30 8.07 9.92
C TYR A 361 7.79 9.49 10.22
N PHE A 362 7.09 10.22 11.11
CA PHE A 362 7.57 11.52 11.59
C PHE A 362 8.80 11.36 12.49
N VAL A 363 8.82 10.36 13.37
CA VAL A 363 10.00 10.06 14.20
C VAL A 363 11.15 9.59 13.32
N GLU A 364 10.90 8.69 12.36
CA GLU A 364 11.88 8.24 11.37
C GLU A 364 12.47 9.41 10.58
N GLU A 365 11.64 10.37 10.17
CA GLU A 365 12.10 11.58 9.46
C GLU A 365 13.18 12.32 10.24
N LEU A 366 12.96 12.48 11.54
CA LEU A 366 13.93 13.15 12.41
C LEU A 366 15.23 12.35 12.59
N LEU A 367 15.11 11.03 12.76
CA LEU A 367 16.27 10.15 12.91
C LEU A 367 17.09 10.08 11.62
N MET A 368 16.44 9.94 10.47
CA MET A 368 17.12 9.77 9.18
C MET A 368 17.79 11.06 8.67
N GLN A 369 17.52 12.22 9.24
CA GLN A 369 18.25 13.46 9.00
C GLN A 369 19.63 13.48 9.67
N ILE A 370 19.92 12.55 10.58
CA ILE A 370 21.21 12.43 11.25
C ILE A 370 22.12 11.54 10.42
N PRO A 371 23.24 12.03 9.88
CA PRO A 371 24.08 11.29 8.95
C PRO A 371 24.67 9.99 9.53
N GLU A 372 24.93 9.97 10.84
CA GLU A 372 25.50 8.83 11.56
C GLU A 372 24.49 7.69 11.79
N MET A 373 23.18 7.98 11.71
CA MET A 373 22.13 6.95 11.87
C MET A 373 22.14 5.97 10.70
N GLY A 374 22.18 4.68 11.03
CA GLY A 374 21.97 3.60 10.09
C GLY A 374 20.48 3.45 9.68
N ASN A 375 20.22 2.47 8.84
CA ASN A 375 18.85 2.21 8.32
C ASN A 375 17.98 1.40 9.30
N TRP A 376 18.59 0.83 10.36
CA TRP A 376 17.93 -0.09 11.29
C TRP A 376 17.79 0.55 12.67
N TYR A 377 16.55 0.58 13.14
CA TYR A 377 16.22 1.13 14.43
C TYR A 377 14.89 0.54 14.93
N GLN A 378 14.67 0.66 16.24
CA GLN A 378 13.39 0.37 16.91
C GLN A 378 13.02 1.52 17.83
N LEU A 379 11.74 1.83 17.86
CA LEU A 379 11.12 2.82 18.73
C LEU A 379 10.35 2.09 19.81
N VAL A 380 10.74 2.29 21.07
CA VAL A 380 10.07 1.68 22.22
C VAL A 380 9.43 2.81 23.03
N PRO A 381 8.11 3.05 22.84
CA PRO A 381 7.40 4.07 23.61
C PRO A 381 7.38 3.72 25.09
N ARG A 382 7.69 4.67 25.94
CA ARG A 382 7.54 4.64 27.41
C ARG A 382 6.56 5.72 27.83
N GLU A 383 6.12 5.71 29.07
CA GLU A 383 5.14 6.68 29.58
C GLU A 383 5.55 8.12 29.30
N ASP A 384 6.79 8.49 29.64
CA ASP A 384 7.30 9.86 29.55
C ASP A 384 8.39 10.09 28.50
N SER A 385 8.88 9.03 27.84
CA SER A 385 10.03 9.10 26.93
C SER A 385 9.94 8.08 25.79
N LEU A 386 10.84 8.20 24.84
CA LEU A 386 11.05 7.26 23.75
C LEU A 386 12.43 6.62 23.89
N LEU A 387 12.49 5.29 24.03
CA LEU A 387 13.76 4.59 23.84
C LEU A 387 13.97 4.31 22.34
N VAL A 388 15.06 4.83 21.80
CA VAL A 388 15.53 4.58 20.44
C VAL A 388 16.65 3.55 20.49
N ARG A 389 16.39 2.34 19.99
CA ARG A 389 17.44 1.36 19.71
C ARG A 389 17.90 1.58 18.27
N ALA A 390 19.17 1.86 18.06
CA ALA A 390 19.66 2.29 16.74
C ALA A 390 20.97 1.59 16.36
N GLU A 391 21.04 1.16 15.13
CA GLU A 391 22.33 0.88 14.48
C GLU A 391 22.87 2.17 13.85
N LEU A 392 24.16 2.34 13.89
CA LEU A 392 24.85 3.43 13.22
C LEU A 392 25.30 3.00 11.81
N MET A 393 25.62 3.98 10.95
CA MET A 393 26.21 3.71 9.65
C MET A 393 27.48 2.88 9.78
N PRO A 394 27.77 1.98 8.83
CA PRO A 394 29.00 1.18 8.84
C PRO A 394 30.24 2.03 9.04
N GLY A 395 31.13 1.60 9.98
CA GLY A 395 32.34 2.33 10.32
C GLY A 395 32.18 3.48 11.32
N THR A 396 30.93 3.82 11.73
CA THR A 396 30.67 4.84 12.75
C THR A 396 30.80 4.23 14.14
N ILE A 397 31.61 4.85 15.00
CA ILE A 397 31.81 4.43 16.39
C ILE A 397 30.77 5.13 17.26
N PRO A 398 30.02 4.40 18.10
CA PRO A 398 29.10 5.00 19.06
C PRO A 398 29.81 6.01 19.97
N SER A 399 29.21 7.20 20.11
CA SER A 399 29.76 8.27 20.97
C SER A 399 28.65 9.03 21.67
N GLN A 400 29.02 9.67 22.80
CA GLN A 400 28.09 10.53 23.53
C GLN A 400 27.61 11.74 22.68
N GLU A 401 28.43 12.21 21.76
CA GLU A 401 28.05 13.30 20.84
C GLU A 401 26.90 12.90 19.91
N ILE A 402 26.94 11.68 19.34
CA ILE A 402 25.86 11.16 18.49
C ILE A 402 24.59 10.94 19.31
N GLU A 403 24.74 10.43 20.54
CA GLU A 403 23.60 10.25 21.45
C GLU A 403 22.92 11.58 21.76
N ILE A 404 23.69 12.61 22.12
CA ILE A 404 23.17 13.97 22.38
C ILE A 404 22.48 14.52 21.15
N LYS A 405 23.07 14.37 19.98
CA LYS A 405 22.50 14.83 18.69
C LYS A 405 21.11 14.22 18.42
N ILE A 406 20.95 12.90 18.64
CA ILE A 406 19.66 12.22 18.49
C ILE A 406 18.64 12.75 19.51
N LYS A 407 19.01 12.85 20.78
CA LYS A 407 18.14 13.34 21.86
C LYS A 407 17.69 14.78 21.60
N GLU A 408 18.61 15.66 21.22
CA GLU A 408 18.31 17.05 20.91
C GLU A 408 17.41 17.20 19.69
N GLN A 409 17.65 16.42 18.63
CA GLN A 409 16.80 16.42 17.41
C GLN A 409 15.35 16.09 17.77
N LEU A 410 15.13 15.02 18.52
CA LEU A 410 13.81 14.58 18.93
C LEU A 410 13.14 15.58 19.89
N LEU A 411 13.89 16.09 20.86
CA LEU A 411 13.37 17.06 21.83
C LEU A 411 13.04 18.40 21.17
N LYS A 412 13.97 18.99 20.42
CA LYS A 412 13.81 20.31 19.80
C LYS A 412 12.72 20.34 18.71
N LYS A 413 12.63 19.27 17.89
CA LYS A 413 11.73 19.23 16.73
C LYS A 413 10.35 18.64 17.04
N ALA A 414 10.24 17.75 18.02
CA ALA A 414 9.01 17.06 18.34
C ALA A 414 8.55 17.19 19.80
N GLY A 415 9.39 17.71 20.68
CA GLY A 415 9.13 17.71 22.13
C GLY A 415 9.17 16.31 22.74
N ILE A 416 9.88 15.37 22.11
CA ILE A 416 10.00 13.99 22.56
C ILE A 416 11.26 13.81 23.41
N PRO A 417 11.15 13.59 24.73
CA PRO A 417 12.28 13.15 25.52
C PRO A 417 12.72 11.76 25.07
N ALA A 418 14.01 11.56 24.81
CA ALA A 418 14.50 10.30 24.28
C ALA A 418 15.69 9.73 25.08
N GLU A 419 15.73 8.42 25.16
CA GLU A 419 16.89 7.62 25.51
C GLU A 419 17.41 6.95 24.24
N VAL A 420 18.72 6.74 24.13
CA VAL A 420 19.33 6.12 22.95
C VAL A 420 20.18 4.94 23.41
N ASN A 421 19.96 3.82 22.73
CA ASN A 421 20.78 2.63 22.90
C ASN A 421 21.34 2.19 21.55
N PHE A 422 22.64 2.31 21.37
CA PHE A 422 23.31 1.81 20.18
C PHE A 422 23.43 0.29 20.25
N VAL A 423 22.93 -0.37 19.22
CA VAL A 423 22.89 -1.83 19.12
C VAL A 423 23.47 -2.28 17.77
N THR A 424 23.76 -3.56 17.67
CA THR A 424 24.18 -4.21 16.42
C THR A 424 23.29 -5.42 16.17
N GLY A 425 23.07 -5.79 14.92
CA GLY A 425 22.35 -7.01 14.56
C GLY A 425 20.83 -6.94 14.77
N LEU A 426 20.24 -5.77 14.63
CA LEU A 426 18.77 -5.68 14.53
C LEU A 426 18.29 -6.57 13.37
N PRO A 427 17.13 -7.24 13.51
CA PRO A 427 16.63 -8.16 12.49
C PRO A 427 16.52 -7.51 11.11
N ARG A 428 17.09 -8.14 10.10
CA ARG A 428 16.88 -7.78 8.69
C ARG A 428 15.56 -8.38 8.20
N PRO A 429 14.81 -7.69 7.34
CA PRO A 429 13.43 -8.04 7.09
C PRO A 429 13.26 -9.28 6.21
N GLY A 430 12.79 -10.39 6.80
CA GLY A 430 12.08 -11.44 6.06
C GLY A 430 10.59 -11.12 5.85
N GLY A 431 10.05 -10.10 6.56
CA GLY A 431 8.66 -9.66 6.55
C GLY A 431 8.55 -8.14 6.69
N LYS A 432 7.43 -7.63 7.26
CA LYS A 432 7.29 -6.23 7.66
C LYS A 432 8.21 -5.93 8.83
N THR A 433 8.84 -4.78 8.81
CA THR A 433 9.75 -4.36 9.89
C THR A 433 8.95 -3.73 11.03
N ALA A 434 8.97 -4.35 12.20
CA ALA A 434 8.38 -3.75 13.39
C ALA A 434 9.27 -2.58 13.87
N ARG A 435 8.95 -1.37 13.43
CA ARG A 435 9.64 -0.14 13.84
C ARG A 435 9.25 0.28 15.25
N VAL A 436 7.99 0.10 15.61
CA VAL A 436 7.46 0.38 16.94
C VAL A 436 7.33 -0.95 17.70
N VAL A 437 8.01 -1.05 18.84
CA VAL A 437 8.02 -2.25 19.69
C VAL A 437 7.39 -1.89 21.03
N LYS A 438 6.41 -2.65 21.47
CA LYS A 438 5.79 -2.52 22.80
C LYS A 438 6.49 -3.49 23.74
N GLU A 439 7.04 -3.00 24.83
CA GLU A 439 7.61 -3.79 25.95
C GLU A 439 6.58 -4.05 27.04
#